data_c45a4a0ec8e53f1e23b8e5c7012eebdb
#
_entry.id   c45a4a0ec8e53f1e23b8e5c7012eebdb
#
_cell.length_a   1.000
_cell.length_b   1.000
_cell.length_c   1.000
_cell.angle_alpha   90.00
_cell.angle_beta   90.00
_cell.angle_gamma   90.00
#
_symmetry.space_group_name_H-M   'P 1'
#
loop_
_entity.id
_entity.type
_entity.pdbx_description
1 polymer ?
#
loop_
_entity_poly.entity_id
_entity_poly.type
_entity_poly.pdbx_seq_one_letter_code
_entity_poly.pdbx_strand_id
1 'polypeptide(L)'
;AVVRADTLGKPWAVAELKRTRETILKASAQDTTLRPFVLHHNWVVNTPMETGIADPDKARRALETARKFTNPFGVFVTGIDRDETAGQQEGSFEGSKVFSYTGAVMTLPTGVQAIAENNYGNPDQALGYLLRMSRSFSYAHPGSMYEVSPDYGMLVQAWNVYSFAVPVVHQFFGIDPMAARKEIRIRPQMPASWNQCSLENVRIGDNQISVHYEKTEDGTIKLTVLQDRGDWQILLQPGAEDPSLPKVLKGDAERTQEDGQWVLRCSGEQIQITYNLN
;
A
#
# COMPACT_ATOMS: atom_id res chain seq x y z
N ALA A 1 11.97 -5.76 -27.13
CA ALA A 1 10.65 -6.07 -27.75
C ALA A 1 10.80 -6.67 -29.15
N VAL A 2 11.60 -6.06 -30.03
CA VAL A 2 11.84 -6.60 -31.39
C VAL A 2 12.44 -8.00 -31.36
N VAL A 3 13.48 -8.22 -30.55
CA VAL A 3 14.14 -9.54 -30.39
C VAL A 3 13.15 -10.60 -29.93
N ARG A 4 12.27 -10.26 -28.99
CA ARG A 4 11.26 -11.21 -28.50
C ARG A 4 10.21 -11.55 -29.56
N ALA A 5 9.78 -10.58 -30.36
CA ALA A 5 8.83 -10.83 -31.45
C ALA A 5 9.44 -11.75 -32.54
N ASP A 6 10.72 -11.57 -32.86
CA ASP A 6 11.45 -12.45 -33.76
C ASP A 6 11.52 -13.88 -33.22
N THR A 7 11.88 -14.03 -31.93
CA THR A 7 11.97 -15.35 -31.25
C THR A 7 10.64 -16.08 -31.21
N LEU A 8 9.54 -15.36 -31.13
CA LEU A 8 8.18 -15.92 -31.11
C LEU A 8 7.61 -16.20 -32.52
N GLY A 9 8.37 -15.95 -33.60
CA GLY A 9 7.94 -16.20 -34.97
C GLY A 9 6.68 -15.40 -35.37
N LYS A 10 6.58 -14.15 -34.96
CA LYS A 10 5.47 -13.23 -35.28
C LYS A 10 5.91 -12.16 -36.28
N PRO A 11 5.96 -12.47 -37.61
CA PRO A 11 6.51 -11.56 -38.62
C PRO A 11 5.82 -10.17 -38.66
N TRP A 12 4.49 -10.15 -38.42
CA TRP A 12 3.73 -8.90 -38.35
C TRP A 12 4.16 -8.01 -37.17
N ALA A 13 4.43 -8.62 -36.02
CA ALA A 13 4.89 -7.89 -34.85
C ALA A 13 6.30 -7.34 -35.04
N VAL A 14 7.17 -8.10 -35.72
CA VAL A 14 8.51 -7.65 -36.10
C VAL A 14 8.44 -6.44 -37.02
N ALA A 15 7.60 -6.53 -38.05
CA ALA A 15 7.42 -5.44 -39.02
C ALA A 15 6.90 -4.17 -38.34
N GLU A 16 5.90 -4.29 -37.47
CA GLU A 16 5.34 -3.17 -36.72
C GLU A 16 6.35 -2.53 -35.77
N LEU A 17 7.11 -3.32 -35.04
CA LEU A 17 8.14 -2.82 -34.14
C LEU A 17 9.28 -2.12 -34.89
N LYS A 18 9.67 -2.63 -36.07
CA LYS A 18 10.65 -1.96 -36.93
C LYS A 18 10.13 -0.62 -37.42
N ARG A 19 8.88 -0.55 -37.90
CA ARG A 19 8.22 0.69 -38.31
C ARG A 19 8.14 1.72 -37.19
N THR A 20 7.72 1.29 -36.01
CA THR A 20 7.65 2.14 -34.82
C THR A 20 9.03 2.68 -34.43
N ARG A 21 10.07 1.82 -34.45
CA ARG A 21 11.45 2.23 -34.20
C ARG A 21 11.93 3.28 -35.20
N GLU A 22 11.66 3.08 -36.49
CA GLU A 22 12.04 4.04 -37.54
C GLU A 22 11.32 5.39 -37.36
N THR A 23 10.05 5.37 -36.96
CA THR A 23 9.28 6.59 -36.67
C THR A 23 9.88 7.34 -35.48
N ILE A 24 10.22 6.63 -34.39
CA ILE A 24 10.86 7.21 -33.22
C ILE A 24 12.24 7.80 -33.57
N LEU A 25 13.05 7.07 -34.34
CA LEU A 25 14.36 7.55 -34.75
C LEU A 25 14.29 8.77 -35.66
N LYS A 26 13.32 8.85 -36.56
CA LYS A 26 13.06 10.05 -37.37
C LYS A 26 12.65 11.24 -36.54
N ALA A 27 11.74 11.03 -35.57
CA ALA A 27 11.31 12.08 -34.66
C ALA A 27 12.47 12.58 -33.78
N SER A 28 13.26 11.67 -33.23
CA SER A 28 14.43 12.03 -32.41
C SER A 28 15.56 12.69 -33.19
N ALA A 29 15.71 12.41 -34.48
CA ALA A 29 16.67 13.09 -35.33
C ALA A 29 16.34 14.56 -35.61
N GLN A 30 15.06 14.93 -35.46
CA GLN A 30 14.59 16.31 -35.55
C GLN A 30 14.65 17.06 -34.21
N ASP A 31 14.67 16.36 -33.09
CA ASP A 31 14.81 16.92 -31.76
C ASP A 31 16.29 16.87 -31.35
N THR A 32 16.95 18.02 -31.41
CA THR A 32 18.36 18.19 -31.00
C THR A 32 18.56 18.27 -29.49
N THR A 33 17.47 18.31 -28.70
CA THR A 33 17.50 18.36 -27.24
C THR A 33 17.11 17.00 -26.67
N LEU A 34 18.09 16.18 -26.28
CA LEU A 34 17.87 14.98 -25.47
C LEU A 34 17.44 15.39 -24.06
N ARG A 35 16.15 15.23 -23.75
CA ARG A 35 15.64 15.44 -22.39
C ARG A 35 15.32 14.08 -21.77
N PRO A 36 16.02 13.69 -20.69
CA PRO A 36 15.65 12.48 -19.98
C PRO A 36 14.31 12.69 -19.26
N PHE A 37 13.44 11.73 -19.30
CA PHE A 37 12.22 11.69 -18.50
C PHE A 37 12.00 10.29 -17.93
N VAL A 38 11.28 10.24 -16.80
CA VAL A 38 10.95 8.98 -16.15
C VAL A 38 9.60 8.50 -16.65
N LEU A 39 9.58 7.30 -17.20
CA LEU A 39 8.35 6.57 -17.46
C LEU A 39 8.06 5.70 -16.24
N HIS A 40 7.04 6.04 -15.48
CA HIS A 40 6.58 5.28 -14.33
C HIS A 40 5.40 4.40 -14.72
N HIS A 41 5.56 3.10 -14.57
CA HIS A 41 4.49 2.12 -14.71
C HIS A 41 4.22 1.51 -13.34
N ASN A 42 3.10 1.89 -12.72
CA ASN A 42 2.78 1.58 -11.33
C ASN A 42 2.91 0.08 -11.00
N TRP A 43 2.28 -0.80 -11.79
CA TRP A 43 2.31 -2.25 -11.56
C TRP A 43 3.71 -2.84 -11.55
N VAL A 44 4.57 -2.37 -12.46
CA VAL A 44 5.94 -2.88 -12.57
C VAL A 44 6.81 -2.38 -11.42
N VAL A 45 6.61 -1.13 -11.02
CA VAL A 45 7.45 -0.48 -10.01
C VAL A 45 7.00 -0.85 -8.60
N ASN A 46 5.70 -0.83 -8.33
CA ASN A 46 5.17 -0.95 -6.96
C ASN A 46 4.94 -2.39 -6.51
N THR A 47 4.69 -3.35 -7.41
CA THR A 47 4.43 -4.75 -7.01
C THR A 47 5.57 -5.38 -6.19
N PRO A 48 6.86 -5.21 -6.52
CA PRO A 48 7.94 -5.73 -5.68
C PRO A 48 7.96 -5.13 -4.28
N MET A 49 7.48 -3.89 -4.12
CA MET A 49 7.41 -3.22 -2.83
C MET A 49 6.12 -3.59 -2.07
N GLU A 50 5.01 -3.79 -2.79
CA GLU A 50 3.78 -4.34 -2.21
C GLU A 50 4.01 -5.72 -1.59
N THR A 51 4.77 -6.57 -2.27
CA THR A 51 5.10 -7.92 -1.79
C THR A 51 6.25 -7.95 -0.77
N GLY A 52 6.91 -6.81 -0.53
CA GLY A 52 8.00 -6.70 0.44
C GLY A 52 9.33 -7.35 0.01
N ILE A 53 9.46 -7.76 -1.26
CA ILE A 53 10.68 -8.44 -1.77
C ILE A 53 11.74 -7.47 -2.30
N ALA A 54 11.41 -6.20 -2.47
CA ALA A 54 12.35 -5.22 -2.98
C ALA A 54 13.43 -4.89 -1.94
N ASP A 55 14.65 -4.66 -2.42
CA ASP A 55 15.73 -4.13 -1.59
C ASP A 55 15.30 -2.80 -0.95
N PRO A 56 15.50 -2.61 0.39
CA PRO A 56 14.99 -1.45 1.10
C PRO A 56 15.45 -0.10 0.54
N ASP A 57 16.70 0.03 0.12
CA ASP A 57 17.22 1.30 -0.40
C ASP A 57 16.69 1.62 -1.80
N LYS A 58 16.52 0.59 -2.61
CA LYS A 58 15.90 0.74 -3.93
C LYS A 58 14.41 1.04 -3.81
N ALA A 59 13.73 0.39 -2.87
CA ALA A 59 12.31 0.63 -2.60
C ALA A 59 12.05 2.07 -2.17
N ARG A 60 12.81 2.60 -1.20
CA ARG A 60 12.65 3.99 -0.75
C ARG A 60 12.79 4.99 -1.88
N ARG A 61 13.81 4.83 -2.75
CA ARG A 61 14.02 5.71 -3.91
C ARG A 61 12.91 5.56 -4.96
N ALA A 62 12.42 4.35 -5.18
CA ALA A 62 11.33 4.10 -6.11
C ALA A 62 10.00 4.70 -5.61
N LEU A 63 9.70 4.56 -4.31
CA LEU A 63 8.53 5.17 -3.67
C LEU A 63 8.57 6.70 -3.72
N GLU A 64 9.73 7.30 -3.43
CA GLU A 64 9.92 8.75 -3.57
C GLU A 64 9.64 9.24 -4.99
N THR A 65 10.11 8.50 -5.99
CA THR A 65 9.81 8.78 -7.39
C THR A 65 8.33 8.61 -7.70
N ALA A 66 7.71 7.52 -7.23
CA ALA A 66 6.30 7.21 -7.47
C ALA A 66 5.34 8.28 -6.92
N ARG A 67 5.71 8.97 -5.84
CA ARG A 67 4.91 10.07 -5.24
C ARG A 67 4.66 11.23 -6.21
N LYS A 68 5.48 11.40 -7.24
CA LYS A 68 5.30 12.42 -8.27
C LYS A 68 4.13 12.11 -9.22
N PHE A 69 3.76 10.83 -9.35
CA PHE A 69 2.75 10.36 -10.30
C PHE A 69 1.39 10.17 -9.63
N THR A 70 0.92 11.24 -8.99
CA THR A 70 -0.35 11.27 -8.25
C THR A 70 -1.18 12.49 -8.62
N ASN A 71 -2.50 12.36 -8.45
CA ASN A 71 -3.42 13.46 -8.48
C ASN A 71 -4.28 13.49 -7.19
N PRO A 72 -5.25 14.40 -7.03
CA PRO A 72 -6.10 14.44 -5.84
C PRO A 72 -6.89 13.17 -5.54
N PHE A 73 -7.09 12.25 -6.48
CA PHE A 73 -7.87 11.02 -6.31
C PHE A 73 -7.02 9.75 -6.15
N GLY A 74 -5.73 9.80 -6.49
CA GLY A 74 -4.87 8.64 -6.34
C GLY A 74 -3.64 8.65 -7.24
N VAL A 75 -3.21 7.46 -7.66
CA VAL A 75 -1.98 7.20 -8.41
C VAL A 75 -2.30 6.90 -9.85
N PHE A 76 -1.53 7.47 -10.78
CA PHE A 76 -1.61 7.11 -12.18
C PHE A 76 -1.16 5.67 -12.41
N VAL A 77 -1.88 4.94 -13.25
CA VAL A 77 -1.46 3.60 -13.69
C VAL A 77 -0.13 3.68 -14.42
N THR A 78 0.00 4.65 -15.32
CA THR A 78 1.24 4.95 -16.02
C THR A 78 1.41 6.46 -16.08
N GLY A 79 2.56 6.96 -15.67
CA GLY A 79 2.91 8.37 -15.70
C GLY A 79 4.22 8.61 -16.44
N ILE A 80 4.38 9.79 -17.02
CA ILE A 80 5.61 10.25 -17.63
C ILE A 80 5.98 11.57 -16.96
N ASP A 81 7.18 11.61 -16.36
CA ASP A 81 7.77 12.84 -15.84
C ASP A 81 8.32 13.63 -17.01
N ARG A 82 7.58 14.61 -17.46
CA ARG A 82 7.98 15.50 -18.53
C ARG A 82 7.62 16.95 -18.22
N ASP A 83 8.04 17.83 -19.10
CA ASP A 83 7.85 19.26 -19.07
C ASP A 83 6.37 19.65 -18.82
N GLU A 84 6.15 20.70 -18.05
CA GLU A 84 4.83 21.24 -17.69
C GLU A 84 3.94 21.56 -18.90
N THR A 85 4.55 21.89 -20.03
CA THR A 85 3.80 22.15 -21.28
C THR A 85 3.20 20.87 -21.88
N ALA A 86 3.69 19.70 -21.52
CA ALA A 86 3.22 18.44 -22.05
C ALA A 86 1.76 18.14 -21.68
N GLY A 87 1.31 18.62 -20.52
CA GLY A 87 -0.07 18.47 -20.05
C GLY A 87 -1.10 19.26 -20.86
N GLN A 88 -0.69 20.24 -21.62
CA GLN A 88 -1.57 21.08 -22.43
C GLN A 88 -1.77 20.57 -23.84
N GLN A 89 -1.07 19.54 -24.25
CA GLN A 89 -1.17 18.96 -25.59
C GLN A 89 -2.29 17.91 -25.66
N GLU A 90 -2.97 17.85 -26.78
CA GLU A 90 -3.95 16.79 -27.06
C GLU A 90 -3.27 15.41 -26.92
N GLY A 91 -3.91 14.51 -26.18
CA GLY A 91 -3.37 13.18 -25.88
C GLY A 91 -2.36 13.11 -24.72
N SER A 92 -2.08 14.23 -24.05
CA SER A 92 -1.32 14.23 -22.79
C SER A 92 -2.22 13.85 -21.60
N PHE A 93 -1.65 13.54 -20.45
CA PHE A 93 -2.40 13.22 -19.24
C PHE A 93 -3.39 14.31 -18.83
N GLU A 94 -3.01 15.56 -18.93
CA GLU A 94 -3.81 16.68 -18.48
C GLU A 94 -4.70 17.23 -19.61
N GLY A 95 -4.26 17.16 -20.86
CA GLY A 95 -4.98 17.63 -22.02
C GLY A 95 -5.93 16.61 -22.64
N SER A 96 -5.79 15.34 -22.31
CA SER A 96 -6.65 14.30 -22.84
C SER A 96 -8.02 14.33 -22.16
N LYS A 97 -9.07 14.49 -22.95
CA LYS A 97 -10.46 14.33 -22.50
C LYS A 97 -10.93 12.88 -22.55
N VAL A 98 -10.11 11.99 -23.08
CA VAL A 98 -10.41 10.58 -23.21
C VAL A 98 -9.61 9.83 -22.18
N PHE A 99 -10.27 9.06 -21.33
CA PHE A 99 -9.59 8.14 -20.41
C PHE A 99 -8.78 7.14 -21.21
N SER A 100 -7.48 7.27 -21.16
CA SER A 100 -6.56 6.24 -21.63
C SER A 100 -6.00 5.51 -20.40
N TYR A 101 -5.61 4.26 -20.58
CA TYR A 101 -4.97 3.49 -19.54
C TYR A 101 -3.72 4.20 -18.99
N THR A 102 -3.05 4.95 -19.84
CA THR A 102 -1.85 5.72 -19.51
C THR A 102 -2.13 6.91 -18.58
N GLY A 103 -3.26 7.60 -18.77
CA GLY A 103 -3.64 8.77 -17.95
C GLY A 103 -4.60 8.44 -16.81
N ALA A 104 -5.01 7.19 -16.69
CA ALA A 104 -5.99 6.78 -15.69
C ALA A 104 -5.40 6.79 -14.28
N VAL A 105 -6.20 7.27 -13.32
CA VAL A 105 -5.96 7.09 -11.90
C VAL A 105 -6.90 6.00 -11.41
N MET A 106 -6.35 4.91 -10.92
CA MET A 106 -7.13 3.74 -10.52
C MET A 106 -7.01 3.49 -9.02
N THR A 107 -8.10 2.97 -8.46
CA THR A 107 -8.17 2.65 -7.02
C THR A 107 -7.23 1.52 -6.62
N LEU A 108 -7.16 0.45 -7.41
CA LEU A 108 -6.26 -0.66 -7.09
C LEU A 108 -4.77 -0.26 -7.07
N PRO A 109 -4.18 0.37 -8.11
CA PRO A 109 -2.81 0.87 -8.04
C PRO A 109 -2.55 1.85 -6.91
N THR A 110 -3.56 2.64 -6.52
CA THR A 110 -3.45 3.54 -5.37
C THR A 110 -3.36 2.77 -4.06
N GLY A 111 -4.15 1.69 -3.91
CA GLY A 111 -4.05 0.78 -2.77
C GLY A 111 -2.72 0.04 -2.71
N VAL A 112 -2.25 -0.46 -3.85
CA VAL A 112 -0.91 -1.10 -3.98
C VAL A 112 0.19 -0.14 -3.55
N GLN A 113 0.10 1.14 -3.94
CA GLN A 113 1.04 2.17 -3.51
C GLN A 113 0.97 2.39 -1.98
N ALA A 114 -0.23 2.43 -1.39
CA ALA A 114 -0.39 2.56 0.05
C ALA A 114 0.24 1.37 0.81
N ILE A 115 0.01 0.14 0.33
CA ILE A 115 0.60 -1.06 0.91
C ILE A 115 2.13 -1.01 0.80
N ALA A 116 2.65 -0.63 -0.36
CA ALA A 116 4.07 -0.50 -0.61
C ALA A 116 4.73 0.53 0.33
N GLU A 117 4.15 1.72 0.48
CA GLU A 117 4.66 2.74 1.42
C GLU A 117 4.74 2.18 2.85
N ASN A 118 3.69 1.50 3.28
CA ASN A 118 3.63 0.97 4.64
C ASN A 118 4.61 -0.18 4.88
N ASN A 119 4.84 -1.05 3.90
CA ASN A 119 5.87 -2.10 3.98
C ASN A 119 7.28 -1.55 4.18
N TYR A 120 7.52 -0.30 3.78
CA TYR A 120 8.83 0.35 3.92
C TYR A 120 8.83 1.49 4.95
N GLY A 121 7.89 1.45 5.92
CA GLY A 121 7.90 2.30 7.11
C GLY A 121 7.30 3.69 6.93
N ASN A 122 6.42 3.90 5.95
CA ASN A 122 5.80 5.19 5.66
C ASN A 122 4.26 5.18 5.88
N PRO A 123 3.75 4.92 7.10
CA PRO A 123 2.31 4.81 7.34
C PRO A 123 1.54 6.10 7.05
N ASP A 124 2.16 7.28 7.25
CA ASP A 124 1.52 8.56 6.94
C ASP A 124 1.33 8.78 5.44
N GLN A 125 2.28 8.30 4.62
CA GLN A 125 2.13 8.32 3.16
C GLN A 125 1.04 7.34 2.71
N ALA A 126 1.00 6.15 3.30
CA ALA A 126 -0.05 5.17 3.05
C ALA A 126 -1.44 5.76 3.38
N LEU A 127 -1.60 6.40 4.53
CA LEU A 127 -2.84 7.11 4.89
C LEU A 127 -3.18 8.20 3.86
N GLY A 128 -2.19 8.94 3.39
CA GLY A 128 -2.37 9.96 2.36
C GLY A 128 -2.99 9.40 1.07
N TYR A 129 -2.62 8.20 0.65
CA TYR A 129 -3.24 7.53 -0.51
C TYR A 129 -4.66 7.04 -0.21
N LEU A 130 -4.92 6.50 0.98
CA LEU A 130 -6.28 6.12 1.39
C LEU A 130 -7.22 7.33 1.39
N LEU A 131 -6.77 8.48 1.90
CA LEU A 131 -7.53 9.72 1.89
C LEU A 131 -7.79 10.27 0.47
N ARG A 132 -6.89 10.03 -0.48
CA ARG A 132 -7.12 10.36 -1.89
C ARG A 132 -8.22 9.50 -2.48
N MET A 133 -8.15 8.17 -2.27
CA MET A 133 -9.19 7.24 -2.74
C MET A 133 -10.55 7.55 -2.12
N SER A 134 -10.59 7.91 -0.83
CA SER A 134 -11.86 8.19 -0.14
C SER A 134 -12.65 9.35 -0.74
N ARG A 135 -12.03 10.23 -1.53
CA ARG A 135 -12.73 11.33 -2.21
C ARG A 135 -13.72 10.87 -3.28
N SER A 136 -13.57 9.64 -3.79
CA SER A 136 -14.51 9.05 -4.74
C SER A 136 -15.48 8.05 -4.10
N PHE A 137 -15.45 7.91 -2.77
CA PHE A 137 -16.38 7.03 -2.05
C PHE A 137 -17.82 7.44 -2.28
N SER A 138 -18.66 6.43 -2.53
CA SER A 138 -20.10 6.59 -2.72
C SER A 138 -20.55 7.42 -3.94
N TYR A 139 -19.66 7.66 -4.91
CA TYR A 139 -20.06 8.32 -6.16
C TYR A 139 -21.04 7.46 -6.97
N ALA A 140 -20.83 6.15 -7.00
CA ALA A 140 -21.73 5.23 -7.72
C ALA A 140 -22.81 4.68 -6.78
N HIS A 141 -22.40 4.05 -5.68
CA HIS A 141 -23.25 3.43 -4.68
C HIS A 141 -22.70 3.70 -3.29
N PRO A 142 -23.53 3.73 -2.23
CA PRO A 142 -23.06 3.86 -0.87
C PRO A 142 -21.98 2.82 -0.53
N GLY A 143 -20.81 3.29 -0.07
CA GLY A 143 -19.68 2.44 0.30
C GLY A 143 -18.87 1.85 -0.85
N SER A 144 -19.12 2.27 -2.10
CA SER A 144 -18.36 1.81 -3.26
C SER A 144 -17.44 2.89 -3.84
N MET A 145 -16.52 2.47 -4.67
CA MET A 145 -15.65 3.31 -5.49
C MET A 145 -15.61 2.78 -6.91
N TYR A 146 -15.48 3.69 -7.87
CA TYR A 146 -15.19 3.31 -9.25
C TYR A 146 -13.79 2.69 -9.38
N GLU A 147 -13.62 1.87 -10.40
CA GLU A 147 -12.32 1.34 -10.81
C GLU A 147 -11.32 2.45 -11.12
N VAL A 148 -11.77 3.41 -11.92
CA VAL A 148 -11.01 4.58 -12.36
C VAL A 148 -11.63 5.82 -11.76
N SER A 149 -10.82 6.58 -11.04
CA SER A 149 -11.29 7.78 -10.34
C SER A 149 -11.46 8.96 -11.31
N PRO A 150 -12.47 9.82 -11.11
CA PRO A 150 -13.41 9.72 -9.98
C PRO A 150 -14.65 8.87 -10.26
N ASP A 151 -15.03 8.63 -11.51
CA ASP A 151 -16.36 8.18 -11.89
C ASP A 151 -16.42 7.32 -13.17
N TYR A 152 -15.38 6.54 -13.45
CA TYR A 152 -15.28 5.73 -14.67
C TYR A 152 -14.91 4.27 -14.37
N GLY A 153 -15.25 3.39 -15.32
CA GLY A 153 -14.98 1.95 -15.23
C GLY A 153 -16.05 1.21 -14.43
N MET A 154 -15.64 0.13 -13.77
CA MET A 154 -16.56 -0.69 -12.97
C MET A 154 -17.02 0.06 -11.72
N LEU A 155 -18.32 0.01 -11.43
CA LEU A 155 -18.94 0.71 -10.30
C LEU A 155 -18.52 0.13 -8.94
N VAL A 156 -18.21 -1.16 -8.91
CA VAL A 156 -17.80 -1.89 -7.70
C VAL A 156 -16.76 -2.93 -8.10
N GLN A 157 -15.62 -2.91 -7.44
CA GLN A 157 -14.56 -3.91 -7.64
C GLN A 157 -14.14 -4.52 -6.30
N ALA A 158 -13.93 -5.85 -6.27
CA ALA A 158 -13.49 -6.55 -5.08
C ALA A 158 -12.13 -6.07 -4.57
N TRP A 159 -11.20 -5.75 -5.45
CA TRP A 159 -9.87 -5.24 -5.07
C TRP A 159 -9.87 -3.81 -4.52
N ASN A 160 -10.97 -3.06 -4.65
CA ASN A 160 -11.11 -1.80 -3.91
C ASN A 160 -11.20 -2.06 -2.41
N VAL A 161 -11.81 -3.20 -2.01
CA VAL A 161 -11.80 -3.66 -0.60
C VAL A 161 -10.36 -4.00 -0.17
N TYR A 162 -9.60 -4.71 -1.01
CA TYR A 162 -8.19 -4.99 -0.79
C TYR A 162 -7.40 -3.70 -0.54
N SER A 163 -7.62 -2.66 -1.35
CA SER A 163 -6.93 -1.37 -1.29
C SER A 163 -7.13 -0.62 0.03
N PHE A 164 -8.19 -0.89 0.79
CA PHE A 164 -8.42 -0.35 2.12
C PHE A 164 -8.16 -1.36 3.24
N ALA A 165 -8.65 -2.59 3.06
CA ALA A 165 -8.58 -3.59 4.12
C ALA A 165 -7.13 -3.95 4.46
N VAL A 166 -6.27 -4.12 3.47
CA VAL A 166 -4.87 -4.48 3.72
C VAL A 166 -4.12 -3.37 4.46
N PRO A 167 -4.09 -2.10 3.99
CA PRO A 167 -3.41 -1.05 4.75
C PRO A 167 -3.98 -0.87 6.16
N VAL A 168 -5.28 -0.89 6.35
CA VAL A 168 -5.89 -0.64 7.65
C VAL A 168 -5.74 -1.84 8.58
N VAL A 169 -6.22 -3.02 8.16
CA VAL A 169 -6.29 -4.20 9.03
C VAL A 169 -4.93 -4.86 9.20
N HIS A 170 -4.25 -5.15 8.08
CA HIS A 170 -3.01 -5.94 8.11
C HIS A 170 -1.76 -5.09 8.37
N GLN A 171 -1.82 -3.77 8.17
CA GLN A 171 -0.64 -2.94 8.34
C GLN A 171 -0.78 -1.92 9.48
N PHE A 172 -1.79 -1.01 9.47
CA PHE A 172 -1.92 -0.05 10.57
C PHE A 172 -2.21 -0.75 11.90
N PHE A 173 -3.23 -1.62 11.96
CA PHE A 173 -3.45 -2.46 13.13
C PHE A 173 -2.52 -3.67 13.20
N GLY A 174 -1.89 -4.05 12.10
CA GLY A 174 -0.86 -5.08 12.03
C GLY A 174 -1.37 -6.49 12.30
N ILE A 175 -2.64 -6.78 12.00
CA ILE A 175 -3.26 -8.07 12.29
C ILE A 175 -2.87 -9.08 11.20
N ASP A 176 -2.10 -10.10 11.60
CA ASP A 176 -1.69 -11.21 10.74
C ASP A 176 -2.22 -12.53 11.32
N PRO A 177 -3.28 -13.10 10.73
CA PRO A 177 -3.94 -14.29 11.27
C PRO A 177 -3.23 -15.58 10.87
N MET A 178 -2.95 -16.43 11.82
CA MET A 178 -2.49 -17.80 11.64
C MET A 178 -3.50 -18.81 12.21
N ALA A 179 -4.73 -18.77 11.70
CA ALA A 179 -5.89 -19.46 12.26
C ALA A 179 -5.69 -20.96 12.44
N ALA A 180 -4.95 -21.64 11.55
CA ALA A 180 -4.63 -23.05 11.68
C ALA A 180 -3.81 -23.39 12.94
N ARG A 181 -3.11 -22.41 13.51
CA ARG A 181 -2.32 -22.55 14.75
C ARG A 181 -3.04 -21.97 15.95
N LYS A 182 -4.21 -21.37 15.79
CA LYS A 182 -4.90 -20.53 16.76
C LYS A 182 -3.99 -19.40 17.27
N GLU A 183 -3.26 -18.78 16.36
CA GLU A 183 -2.34 -17.67 16.65
C GLU A 183 -2.74 -16.45 15.83
N ILE A 184 -2.59 -15.28 16.41
CA ILE A 184 -2.78 -13.99 15.75
C ILE A 184 -1.58 -13.12 16.11
N ARG A 185 -0.82 -12.71 15.09
CA ARG A 185 0.24 -11.73 15.28
C ARG A 185 -0.33 -10.32 15.16
N ILE A 186 0.08 -9.42 16.03
CA ILE A 186 -0.32 -8.02 16.00
C ILE A 186 0.95 -7.16 16.08
N ARG A 187 1.20 -6.41 14.99
CA ARG A 187 2.34 -5.51 14.86
C ARG A 187 1.85 -4.16 14.34
N PRO A 188 1.33 -3.29 15.20
CA PRO A 188 0.79 -2.00 14.79
C PRO A 188 1.84 -1.10 14.14
N GLN A 189 1.46 -0.43 13.05
CA GLN A 189 2.24 0.60 12.39
C GLN A 189 1.30 1.76 12.06
N MET A 190 0.92 2.50 13.11
CA MET A 190 -0.09 3.55 12.99
C MET A 190 0.43 4.83 12.35
N PRO A 191 -0.38 5.51 11.52
CA PRO A 191 -0.10 6.88 11.12
C PRO A 191 0.08 7.81 12.32
N ALA A 192 0.99 8.76 12.22
CA ALA A 192 1.34 9.66 13.33
C ALA A 192 0.15 10.47 13.85
N SER A 193 -0.82 10.77 12.98
CA SER A 193 -2.03 11.53 13.30
C SER A 193 -3.11 10.71 14.04
N TRP A 194 -2.95 9.38 14.13
CA TRP A 194 -3.94 8.52 14.80
C TRP A 194 -3.54 8.31 16.26
N ASN A 195 -4.09 9.12 17.15
CA ASN A 195 -3.82 9.03 18.58
C ASN A 195 -4.78 8.11 19.32
N GLN A 196 -5.99 7.93 18.81
CA GLN A 196 -6.99 7.02 19.37
C GLN A 196 -7.78 6.39 18.22
N CYS A 197 -7.72 5.06 18.13
CA CYS A 197 -8.48 4.30 17.15
C CYS A 197 -8.75 2.89 17.64
N SER A 198 -9.77 2.26 17.10
CA SER A 198 -10.08 0.86 17.36
C SER A 198 -10.49 0.15 16.06
N LEU A 199 -10.22 -1.14 16.04
CA LEU A 199 -10.76 -2.06 15.05
C LEU A 199 -11.46 -3.17 15.81
N GLU A 200 -12.77 -3.28 15.65
CA GLU A 200 -13.61 -4.10 16.49
C GLU A 200 -14.26 -5.24 15.71
N ASN A 201 -14.51 -6.35 16.41
CA ASN A 201 -15.24 -7.49 15.90
C ASN A 201 -14.62 -8.15 14.67
N VAL A 202 -13.30 -8.19 14.60
CA VAL A 202 -12.58 -8.88 13.52
C VAL A 202 -12.65 -10.38 13.73
N ARG A 203 -13.36 -11.06 12.84
CA ARG A 203 -13.52 -12.51 12.90
C ARG A 203 -12.34 -13.24 12.25
N ILE A 204 -11.73 -14.13 13.00
CA ILE A 204 -10.58 -14.95 12.56
C ILE A 204 -10.86 -16.40 12.97
N GLY A 205 -11.28 -17.24 12.00
CA GLY A 205 -11.70 -18.60 12.30
C GLY A 205 -12.91 -18.65 13.22
N ASP A 206 -12.75 -19.31 14.37
CA ASP A 206 -13.74 -19.39 15.44
C ASP A 206 -13.53 -18.37 16.57
N ASN A 207 -12.56 -17.45 16.40
CA ASN A 207 -12.28 -16.36 17.32
C ASN A 207 -12.77 -15.02 16.76
N GLN A 208 -13.04 -14.08 17.63
CA GLN A 208 -13.31 -12.68 17.30
C GLN A 208 -12.44 -11.80 18.17
N ILE A 209 -11.75 -10.84 17.54
CA ILE A 209 -10.88 -9.92 18.27
C ILE A 209 -11.29 -8.47 18.08
N SER A 210 -10.93 -7.65 19.05
CA SER A 210 -10.95 -6.19 18.95
C SER A 210 -9.62 -5.63 19.41
N VAL A 211 -9.11 -4.64 18.68
CA VAL A 211 -7.83 -4.00 18.96
C VAL A 211 -8.06 -2.51 19.18
N HIS A 212 -7.65 -2.00 20.34
CA HIS A 212 -7.74 -0.59 20.68
C HIS A 212 -6.32 -0.04 20.84
N TYR A 213 -6.08 1.08 20.18
CA TYR A 213 -4.81 1.81 20.20
C TYR A 213 -5.04 3.21 20.74
N GLU A 214 -4.27 3.58 21.77
CA GLU A 214 -4.28 4.90 22.39
C GLU A 214 -2.84 5.39 22.50
N LYS A 215 -2.55 6.59 22.01
CA LYS A 215 -1.26 7.28 22.14
C LYS A 215 -1.46 8.53 22.96
N THR A 216 -0.76 8.61 24.07
CA THR A 216 -0.80 9.77 24.97
C THR A 216 0.11 10.91 24.49
N GLU A 217 -0.03 12.09 25.07
CA GLU A 217 0.77 13.27 24.70
C GLU A 217 2.27 13.10 24.93
N ASP A 218 2.65 12.29 25.92
CA ASP A 218 4.05 11.95 26.20
C ASP A 218 4.63 10.87 25.26
N GLY A 219 3.83 10.41 24.27
CA GLY A 219 4.24 9.40 23.29
C GLY A 219 4.06 7.96 23.75
N THR A 220 3.57 7.72 24.96
CA THR A 220 3.27 6.37 25.44
C THR A 220 2.08 5.78 24.69
N ILE A 221 2.24 4.57 24.16
CA ILE A 221 1.21 3.82 23.47
C ILE A 221 0.63 2.79 24.42
N LYS A 222 -0.68 2.74 24.49
CA LYS A 222 -1.45 1.69 25.15
C LYS A 222 -2.18 0.89 24.10
N LEU A 223 -1.86 -0.40 24.01
CA LEU A 223 -2.51 -1.36 23.12
C LEU A 223 -3.34 -2.33 23.95
N THR A 224 -4.63 -2.44 23.62
CA THR A 224 -5.52 -3.40 24.25
C THR A 224 -6.08 -4.32 23.18
N VAL A 225 -5.96 -5.62 23.40
CA VAL A 225 -6.54 -6.66 22.57
C VAL A 225 -7.58 -7.42 23.40
N LEU A 226 -8.78 -7.50 22.88
CA LEU A 226 -9.87 -8.33 23.41
C LEU A 226 -10.07 -9.51 22.46
N GLN A 227 -10.35 -10.69 23.00
CA GLN A 227 -10.71 -11.86 22.21
C GLN A 227 -11.75 -12.73 22.90
N ASP A 228 -12.59 -13.39 22.11
CA ASP A 228 -13.66 -14.25 22.62
C ASP A 228 -13.15 -15.63 23.07
N ARG A 229 -11.99 -16.03 22.55
CA ARG A 229 -11.43 -17.38 22.73
C ARG A 229 -10.09 -17.34 23.45
N GLY A 230 -10.10 -17.60 24.74
CA GLY A 230 -8.90 -17.61 25.56
C GLY A 230 -7.86 -18.71 25.21
N ASP A 231 -8.26 -19.70 24.40
CA ASP A 231 -7.39 -20.75 23.88
C ASP A 231 -6.57 -20.36 22.63
N TRP A 232 -6.74 -19.11 22.16
CA TRP A 232 -5.92 -18.53 21.10
C TRP A 232 -4.74 -17.75 21.69
N GLN A 233 -3.62 -17.75 20.96
CA GLN A 233 -2.42 -17.00 21.33
C GLN A 233 -2.36 -15.70 20.54
N ILE A 234 -2.09 -14.60 21.24
CA ILE A 234 -1.81 -13.29 20.62
C ILE A 234 -0.31 -13.04 20.70
N LEU A 235 0.32 -12.85 19.54
CA LEU A 235 1.74 -12.55 19.39
C LEU A 235 1.90 -11.06 19.15
N LEU A 236 2.25 -10.28 20.19
CA LEU A 236 2.43 -8.85 20.08
C LEU A 236 3.86 -8.50 19.73
N GLN A 237 4.04 -7.72 18.63
CA GLN A 237 5.33 -7.18 18.18
C GLN A 237 5.24 -5.66 18.07
N PRO A 238 5.33 -4.93 19.18
CA PRO A 238 5.08 -3.48 19.18
C PRO A 238 6.23 -2.63 18.57
N GLY A 239 7.30 -3.24 18.08
CA GLY A 239 8.42 -2.52 17.47
C GLY A 239 9.35 -1.82 18.48
N ALA A 240 9.20 -2.07 19.79
CA ALA A 240 10.10 -1.53 20.79
C ALA A 240 11.47 -2.21 20.68
N GLU A 241 12.54 -1.42 20.64
CA GLU A 241 13.92 -1.93 20.59
C GLU A 241 14.39 -2.41 21.98
N ASP A 242 13.89 -1.81 23.05
CA ASP A 242 14.24 -2.15 24.42
C ASP A 242 13.49 -3.40 24.88
N PRO A 243 14.18 -4.49 25.23
CA PRO A 243 13.56 -5.72 25.72
C PRO A 243 12.85 -5.58 27.08
N SER A 244 13.11 -4.52 27.84
CA SER A 244 12.36 -4.21 29.08
C SER A 244 10.96 -3.67 28.80
N LEU A 245 10.71 -3.17 27.60
CA LEU A 245 9.44 -2.76 27.07
C LEU A 245 8.92 -3.84 26.10
N PRO A 246 7.62 -4.00 25.92
CA PRO A 246 6.49 -3.31 26.57
C PRO A 246 6.19 -3.81 27.99
N LYS A 247 5.51 -2.97 28.78
CA LYS A 247 4.97 -3.35 30.09
C LYS A 247 3.61 -4.00 29.90
N VAL A 248 3.43 -5.19 30.49
CA VAL A 248 2.15 -5.89 30.51
C VAL A 248 1.33 -5.35 31.69
N LEU A 249 0.13 -4.82 31.40
CA LEU A 249 -0.80 -4.31 32.41
C LEU A 249 -1.89 -5.32 32.73
N LYS A 250 -2.29 -6.12 31.74
CA LYS A 250 -3.31 -7.16 31.88
C LYS A 250 -3.05 -8.33 30.93
N GLY A 251 -3.41 -9.53 31.36
CA GLY A 251 -3.19 -10.80 30.65
C GLY A 251 -1.88 -11.45 31.05
N ASP A 252 -1.76 -12.71 30.69
CA ASP A 252 -0.52 -13.49 30.86
C ASP A 252 0.33 -13.32 29.61
N ALA A 253 1.61 -13.02 29.80
CA ALA A 253 2.53 -12.81 28.69
C ALA A 253 3.89 -13.41 28.96
N GLU A 254 4.43 -14.14 28.00
CA GLU A 254 5.79 -14.63 27.96
C GLU A 254 6.59 -13.86 26.91
N ARG A 255 7.80 -13.47 27.24
CA ARG A 255 8.72 -12.83 26.30
C ARG A 255 9.53 -13.88 25.57
N THR A 256 9.46 -13.85 24.26
CA THR A 256 10.22 -14.73 23.37
C THR A 256 10.97 -13.91 22.33
N GLN A 257 11.90 -14.55 21.65
CA GLN A 257 12.58 -13.92 20.52
C GLN A 257 12.34 -14.76 19.27
N GLU A 258 11.82 -14.12 18.23
CA GLU A 258 11.60 -14.74 16.92
C GLU A 258 12.30 -13.88 15.86
N ASP A 259 13.16 -14.50 15.03
CA ASP A 259 13.93 -13.83 13.97
C ASP A 259 14.68 -12.56 14.44
N GLY A 260 15.23 -12.63 15.67
CA GLY A 260 15.97 -11.52 16.28
C GLY A 260 15.10 -10.39 16.84
N GLN A 261 13.78 -10.48 16.75
CA GLN A 261 12.84 -9.49 17.28
C GLN A 261 12.15 -10.00 18.55
N TRP A 262 11.86 -9.10 19.48
CA TRP A 262 11.11 -9.41 20.68
C TRP A 262 9.62 -9.56 20.38
N VAL A 263 9.06 -10.64 20.89
CA VAL A 263 7.65 -10.99 20.77
C VAL A 263 7.08 -11.26 22.16
N LEU A 264 5.94 -10.67 22.48
CA LEU A 264 5.14 -11.06 23.61
C LEU A 264 4.12 -12.11 23.17
N ARG A 265 4.26 -13.32 23.66
CA ARG A 265 3.26 -14.38 23.48
C ARG A 265 2.27 -14.28 24.62
N CYS A 266 1.06 -13.88 24.31
CA CYS A 266 0.01 -13.58 25.29
C CYS A 266 -1.16 -14.56 25.18
N SER A 267 -1.80 -14.82 26.31
CA SER A 267 -3.05 -15.61 26.41
C SER A 267 -4.09 -14.90 27.28
N GLY A 268 -5.33 -15.37 27.21
CA GLY A 268 -6.46 -14.80 27.92
C GLY A 268 -7.36 -13.94 27.04
N GLU A 269 -8.53 -13.59 27.57
CA GLU A 269 -9.57 -12.85 26.81
C GLU A 269 -9.27 -11.35 26.69
N GLN A 270 -8.43 -10.81 27.58
CA GLN A 270 -8.02 -9.42 27.53
C GLN A 270 -6.54 -9.27 27.79
N ILE A 271 -5.84 -8.65 26.83
CA ILE A 271 -4.42 -8.36 26.91
C ILE A 271 -4.25 -6.84 26.80
N GLN A 272 -3.45 -6.27 27.71
CA GLN A 272 -3.16 -4.84 27.68
C GLN A 272 -1.68 -4.59 27.95
N ILE A 273 -1.04 -3.84 27.05
CA ILE A 273 0.37 -3.46 27.17
C ILE A 273 0.55 -1.95 26.99
N THR A 274 1.66 -1.44 27.52
CA THR A 274 2.14 -0.09 27.22
C THR A 274 3.59 -0.13 26.74
N TYR A 275 3.90 0.74 25.77
CA TYR A 275 5.25 0.87 25.20
C TYR A 275 5.45 2.25 24.58
N ASN A 276 6.70 2.61 24.28
CA ASN A 276 7.04 3.80 23.52
C ASN A 276 7.66 3.37 22.20
N LEU A 277 7.38 4.10 21.13
CA LEU A 277 8.13 4.02 19.88
C LEU A 277 9.33 4.96 20.02
N ASN A 278 10.51 4.48 19.74
CA ASN A 278 11.74 5.28 19.71
C ASN A 278 11.79 6.19 18.48
#